data_0a42bc0775f578619813b29d96c10542
#
_entry.id   0a42bc0775f578619813b29d96c10542
#
_cell.length_a   1.000
_cell.length_b   1.000
_cell.length_c   1.000
_cell.angle_alpha   90.00
_cell.angle_beta   90.00
_cell.angle_gamma   90.00
#
_symmetry.space_group_name_H-M   'P 1'
#
loop_
_entity.id
_entity.type
_entity.pdbx_description
1 polymer ?
#
loop_
_entity_poly.entity_id
_entity_poly.type
_entity_poly.pdbx_seq_one_letter_code
_entity_poly.pdbx_strand_id
1 'polypeptide(L)'
;MKRSKSFSIAGQRGLVLAVVGAVALLGACSKSPSEEKKPETAAPAAPAAAPAAAAKAEAAKPLPKELNLFAWSEYVPQGVIDGFQKETGIKVNYETYASNEEMLAKLVSGATRYDLIQPSEYTIEALVNEKQLHEIDWSKVPNAKNIAPEYRGLPHDPQNKYSVPWMVGTVGIVVNTEKIPAGTIKGYGDVFQDKYKGRIVVLDDPREIVTWAFATKGIPANDVSPENLEKVKPVLQKWLPLVKVYDSDSPKTALLNGDVDLGVVWSGEAALLFNENEKFAYVLPAEGAHQFIDSLAIPANANSPEAAMLFMNYILRPEVSKLISADFPYTNPNLAARKELTPEELANPASYPPGNPKLETFRDIGDRAVPIDKMVTDLKADS
;
A
#
# COMPACT_ATOMS: atom_id res chain seq x y z
N MET A 1 19.07 -23.56 -22.27
CA MET A 1 20.00 -23.90 -21.17
C MET A 1 20.67 -22.61 -20.69
N LYS A 2 20.06 -21.85 -19.79
CA LYS A 2 20.69 -20.76 -19.03
C LYS A 2 20.19 -20.89 -17.59
N ARG A 3 21.09 -21.13 -16.67
CA ARG A 3 20.83 -21.36 -15.25
C ARG A 3 20.38 -20.05 -14.60
N SER A 4 19.20 -20.06 -14.02
CA SER A 4 18.74 -19.07 -13.04
C SER A 4 19.58 -19.22 -11.77
N LYS A 5 20.20 -18.14 -11.33
CA LYS A 5 20.86 -18.07 -10.03
C LYS A 5 19.85 -17.52 -9.04
N SER A 6 19.40 -18.36 -8.15
CA SER A 6 18.67 -17.94 -6.95
C SER A 6 19.65 -17.17 -6.04
N PHE A 7 19.27 -15.95 -5.68
CA PHE A 7 20.00 -15.17 -4.67
C PHE A 7 19.34 -15.41 -3.31
N SER A 8 20.07 -16.08 -2.44
CA SER A 8 19.77 -16.20 -1.02
C SER A 8 20.46 -15.03 -0.30
N ILE A 9 19.71 -14.21 0.40
CA ILE A 9 20.22 -13.19 1.32
C ILE A 9 20.44 -13.89 2.66
N ALA A 10 21.63 -14.48 2.85
CA ALA A 10 22.08 -15.00 4.14
C ALA A 10 22.93 -13.95 4.84
N GLY A 11 22.57 -13.66 6.08
CA GLY A 11 23.13 -12.64 6.92
C GLY A 11 24.63 -12.71 7.16
N GLN A 12 25.25 -11.55 7.20
CA GLN A 12 26.52 -11.32 7.89
C GLN A 12 26.24 -10.75 9.28
N ARG A 13 26.30 -11.61 10.29
CA ARG A 13 26.41 -11.21 11.68
C ARG A 13 27.86 -10.81 11.97
N GLY A 14 28.11 -9.53 12.05
CA GLY A 14 29.37 -8.98 12.58
C GLY A 14 29.44 -9.11 14.10
N LEU A 15 30.42 -9.84 14.57
CA LEU A 15 30.81 -10.02 15.96
C LEU A 15 31.46 -8.71 16.47
N VAL A 16 30.87 -8.05 17.45
CA VAL A 16 31.54 -6.95 18.18
C VAL A 16 31.86 -7.43 19.58
N LEU A 17 33.18 -7.49 19.85
CA LEU A 17 33.77 -7.79 21.14
C LEU A 17 33.42 -6.70 22.19
N ALA A 18 33.01 -7.16 23.35
CA ALA A 18 32.91 -6.37 24.55
C ALA A 18 34.30 -6.10 25.15
N VAL A 19 34.59 -4.85 25.48
CA VAL A 19 35.68 -4.51 26.37
C VAL A 19 35.07 -3.89 27.63
N VAL A 20 35.26 -4.61 28.73
CA VAL A 20 34.92 -4.19 30.10
C VAL A 20 36.08 -3.37 30.62
N GLY A 21 35.79 -2.19 31.17
CA GLY A 21 36.74 -1.39 31.93
C GLY A 21 36.06 -0.72 33.10
N ALA A 22 36.17 -1.30 34.26
CA ALA A 22 35.77 -0.74 35.56
C ALA A 22 36.89 0.09 36.14
N VAL A 23 36.59 1.28 36.70
CA VAL A 23 37.33 1.82 37.83
C VAL A 23 36.38 2.67 38.71
N ALA A 24 36.56 2.50 39.99
CA ALA A 24 35.74 2.88 41.10
C ALA A 24 36.13 4.20 41.80
N LEU A 25 35.13 4.77 42.45
CA LEU A 25 35.10 5.21 43.89
C LEU A 25 35.76 6.52 44.34
N LEU A 26 35.01 7.12 45.28
CA LEU A 26 35.32 8.04 46.40
C LEU A 26 35.20 9.53 46.07
N GLY A 27 34.51 10.37 46.79
CA GLY A 27 33.93 10.32 48.14
C GLY A 27 33.50 11.71 48.59
N ALA A 28 32.50 11.71 49.39
CA ALA A 28 32.25 12.38 50.63
C ALA A 28 32.00 13.90 50.76
N CYS A 29 30.80 14.22 51.24
CA CYS A 29 30.43 15.07 52.42
C CYS A 29 30.87 16.55 52.43
N SER A 30 30.02 17.57 52.69
CA SER A 30 29.17 17.74 53.87
C SER A 30 28.53 19.15 53.92
N LYS A 31 27.30 19.18 54.48
CA LYS A 31 26.69 20.18 55.37
C LYS A 31 26.36 21.61 54.92
N SER A 32 25.06 21.88 55.05
CA SER A 32 24.38 23.16 55.37
C SER A 32 24.75 23.66 56.79
N PRO A 33 24.25 24.79 57.37
CA PRO A 33 23.04 25.56 57.06
C PRO A 33 23.10 27.09 57.33
N SER A 34 21.95 27.78 57.17
CA SER A 34 21.39 29.00 57.75
C SER A 34 22.00 30.36 57.39
N GLU A 35 21.29 31.44 57.17
CA GLU A 35 20.17 32.04 57.89
C GLU A 35 19.48 33.17 57.10
N GLU A 36 18.24 33.45 57.47
CA GLU A 36 17.32 34.52 57.06
C GLU A 36 17.84 35.95 57.13
N LYS A 37 17.35 36.81 56.21
CA LYS A 37 16.78 38.14 56.56
C LYS A 37 16.03 38.74 55.38
N LYS A 38 14.79 39.12 55.58
CA LYS A 38 13.89 40.02 54.83
C LYS A 38 13.76 41.28 55.68
N PRO A 39 13.15 42.40 55.22
CA PRO A 39 12.81 42.94 53.87
C PRO A 39 13.29 44.38 53.65
N GLU A 40 13.25 44.86 52.39
CA GLU A 40 12.86 46.28 52.17
C GLU A 40 12.36 46.54 50.75
N THR A 41 11.25 47.24 50.73
CA THR A 41 10.43 47.60 49.57
C THR A 41 11.04 48.79 48.81
N ALA A 42 11.10 48.69 47.45
CA ALA A 42 11.12 49.85 46.58
C ALA A 42 10.44 49.57 45.26
N ALA A 43 9.60 50.50 44.81
CA ALA A 43 8.67 50.46 43.72
C ALA A 43 9.30 50.48 42.31
N PRO A 44 8.50 50.21 41.23
CA PRO A 44 8.95 49.58 39.99
C PRO A 44 9.47 50.64 38.97
N ALA A 45 10.60 50.27 38.35
CA ALA A 45 11.05 50.90 37.11
C ALA A 45 10.54 50.11 35.88
N ALA A 46 10.01 50.78 34.89
CA ALA A 46 9.50 50.23 33.68
C ALA A 46 10.54 49.38 32.90
N PRO A 47 10.18 48.26 32.29
CA PRO A 47 11.12 47.47 31.51
C PRO A 47 11.39 48.14 30.16
N ALA A 48 12.65 48.38 29.85
CA ALA A 48 13.14 48.74 28.53
C ALA A 48 12.82 47.61 27.57
N ALA A 49 12.24 47.98 26.42
CA ALA A 49 11.96 47.06 25.32
C ALA A 49 13.26 46.41 24.84
N ALA A 50 13.31 45.08 24.95
CA ALA A 50 14.32 44.29 24.28
C ALA A 50 14.13 44.37 22.76
N PRO A 51 15.19 44.48 21.94
CA PRO A 51 15.05 44.44 20.51
C PRO A 51 14.53 43.04 20.09
N ALA A 52 13.41 43.05 19.35
CA ALA A 52 12.88 41.87 18.68
C ALA A 52 13.99 41.31 17.76
N ALA A 53 14.47 40.11 18.13
CA ALA A 53 15.34 39.35 17.26
C ALA A 53 14.52 39.01 16.00
N ALA A 54 14.85 39.73 14.91
CA ALA A 54 14.33 39.37 13.59
C ALA A 54 14.76 37.92 13.29
N ALA A 55 13.80 37.02 13.33
CA ALA A 55 13.99 35.68 12.80
C ALA A 55 14.45 35.83 11.35
N LYS A 56 15.72 35.51 11.09
CA LYS A 56 16.20 35.38 9.72
C LYS A 56 15.29 34.39 9.03
N ALA A 57 14.48 34.84 8.08
CA ALA A 57 13.82 33.97 7.13
C ALA A 57 14.93 33.12 6.48
N GLU A 58 14.97 31.86 6.76
CA GLU A 58 15.84 30.89 6.09
C GLU A 58 15.47 30.97 4.61
N ALA A 59 16.42 31.34 3.78
CA ALA A 59 16.18 31.45 2.34
C ALA A 59 15.66 30.11 1.86
N ALA A 60 14.43 30.09 1.31
CA ALA A 60 13.80 28.88 0.82
C ALA A 60 14.76 28.18 -0.13
N LYS A 61 15.11 26.93 0.16
CA LYS A 61 15.91 26.12 -0.75
C LYS A 61 15.21 26.07 -2.10
N PRO A 62 15.95 26.18 -3.22
CA PRO A 62 15.34 26.05 -4.53
C PRO A 62 14.61 24.72 -4.64
N LEU A 63 13.42 24.72 -5.24
CA LEU A 63 12.65 23.51 -5.47
C LEU A 63 13.47 22.50 -6.28
N PRO A 64 13.35 21.19 -6.00
CA PRO A 64 13.92 20.15 -6.84
C PRO A 64 13.43 20.29 -8.28
N LYS A 65 14.25 19.90 -9.25
CA LYS A 65 13.89 20.00 -10.67
C LYS A 65 13.13 18.79 -11.19
N GLU A 66 13.29 17.66 -10.51
CA GLU A 66 12.75 16.36 -10.94
C GLU A 66 12.19 15.60 -9.74
N LEU A 67 11.19 14.75 -10.01
CA LEU A 67 10.60 13.75 -9.13
C LEU A 67 10.62 12.40 -9.84
N ASN A 68 11.28 11.41 -9.28
CA ASN A 68 11.24 10.03 -9.76
C ASN A 68 10.12 9.28 -9.03
N LEU A 69 8.98 9.11 -9.72
CA LEU A 69 7.79 8.44 -9.21
C LEU A 69 7.76 6.99 -9.71
N PHE A 70 7.61 6.04 -8.81
CA PHE A 70 7.48 4.63 -9.10
C PHE A 70 6.20 4.09 -8.46
N ALA A 71 5.19 3.79 -9.26
CA ALA A 71 3.87 3.42 -8.78
C ALA A 71 3.32 2.22 -9.59
N TRP A 72 2.20 1.67 -9.14
CA TRP A 72 1.48 0.66 -9.87
C TRP A 72 1.12 1.14 -11.28
N SER A 73 1.10 0.23 -12.25
CA SER A 73 0.48 0.49 -13.55
C SER A 73 -0.99 0.89 -13.37
N GLU A 74 -1.49 1.72 -14.27
CA GLU A 74 -2.89 2.18 -14.25
C GLU A 74 -3.34 2.86 -12.93
N TYR A 75 -2.46 3.65 -12.26
CA TYR A 75 -2.82 4.35 -11.02
C TYR A 75 -2.71 5.87 -11.09
N VAL A 76 -1.85 6.42 -11.94
CA VAL A 76 -1.65 7.87 -12.04
C VAL A 76 -2.04 8.37 -13.43
N PRO A 77 -3.18 9.08 -13.59
CA PRO A 77 -3.56 9.65 -14.86
C PRO A 77 -2.50 10.65 -15.39
N GLN A 78 -2.25 10.64 -16.68
CA GLN A 78 -1.29 11.57 -17.30
C GLN A 78 -1.65 13.03 -17.02
N GLY A 79 -2.94 13.37 -17.01
CA GLY A 79 -3.41 14.72 -16.71
C GLY A 79 -3.05 15.20 -15.29
N VAL A 80 -2.93 14.29 -14.32
CA VAL A 80 -2.47 14.59 -12.95
C VAL A 80 -0.99 14.93 -12.95
N ILE A 81 -0.18 14.16 -13.69
CA ILE A 81 1.26 14.40 -13.85
C ILE A 81 1.49 15.76 -14.55
N ASP A 82 0.81 16.00 -15.66
CA ASP A 82 0.93 17.24 -16.43
C ASP A 82 0.53 18.47 -15.61
N GLY A 83 -0.55 18.34 -14.82
CA GLY A 83 -1.02 19.38 -13.91
C GLY A 83 0.02 19.73 -12.86
N PHE A 84 0.62 18.75 -12.22
CA PHE A 84 1.69 18.94 -11.25
C PHE A 84 2.92 19.61 -11.86
N GLN A 85 3.38 19.12 -13.02
CA GLN A 85 4.52 19.69 -13.74
C GLN A 85 4.28 21.15 -14.14
N LYS A 86 3.07 21.45 -14.62
CA LYS A 86 2.68 22.82 -15.02
C LYS A 86 2.66 23.77 -13.82
N GLU A 87 2.18 23.31 -12.66
CA GLU A 87 2.05 24.15 -11.47
C GLU A 87 3.39 24.39 -10.79
N THR A 88 4.23 23.36 -10.70
CA THR A 88 5.45 23.40 -9.88
C THR A 88 6.74 23.64 -10.67
N GLY A 89 6.73 23.36 -11.97
CA GLY A 89 7.94 23.32 -12.80
C GLY A 89 8.83 22.09 -12.52
N ILE A 90 8.38 21.14 -11.68
CA ILE A 90 9.11 19.91 -11.37
C ILE A 90 8.76 18.87 -12.41
N LYS A 91 9.75 18.34 -13.13
CA LYS A 91 9.56 17.26 -14.08
C LYS A 91 9.30 15.94 -13.31
N VAL A 92 8.26 15.20 -13.69
CA VAL A 92 7.97 13.88 -13.16
C VAL A 92 8.51 12.79 -14.11
N ASN A 93 9.44 11.99 -13.63
CA ASN A 93 9.90 10.78 -14.31
C ASN A 93 9.06 9.64 -13.72
N TYR A 94 8.04 9.19 -14.46
CA TYR A 94 7.09 8.18 -14.02
C TYR A 94 7.48 6.81 -14.56
N GLU A 95 7.68 5.85 -13.69
CA GLU A 95 7.92 4.44 -13.99
C GLU A 95 6.87 3.59 -13.27
N THR A 96 6.47 2.47 -13.87
CA THR A 96 5.44 1.58 -13.33
C THR A 96 5.97 0.19 -13.01
N TYR A 97 5.22 -0.53 -12.17
CA TYR A 97 5.43 -1.94 -11.84
C TYR A 97 4.09 -2.67 -11.71
N ALA A 98 4.13 -4.00 -11.79
CA ALA A 98 2.96 -4.87 -11.70
C ALA A 98 2.92 -5.73 -10.42
N SER A 99 4.00 -5.72 -9.60
CA SER A 99 4.03 -6.42 -8.29
C SER A 99 4.93 -5.70 -7.28
N ASN A 100 4.62 -5.85 -5.97
CA ASN A 100 5.48 -5.33 -4.90
C ASN A 100 6.89 -5.94 -4.95
N GLU A 101 7.00 -7.20 -5.36
CA GLU A 101 8.28 -7.92 -5.48
C GLU A 101 9.16 -7.30 -6.58
N GLU A 102 8.56 -6.94 -7.72
CA GLU A 102 9.25 -6.19 -8.79
C GLU A 102 9.75 -4.84 -8.27
N MET A 103 8.88 -4.10 -7.59
CA MET A 103 9.22 -2.81 -6.99
C MET A 103 10.38 -2.94 -6.00
N LEU A 104 10.30 -3.90 -5.06
CA LEU A 104 11.37 -4.16 -4.07
C LEU A 104 12.69 -4.55 -4.75
N ALA A 105 12.65 -5.41 -5.77
CA ALA A 105 13.85 -5.80 -6.51
C ALA A 105 14.55 -4.60 -7.18
N LYS A 106 13.77 -3.68 -7.75
CA LYS A 106 14.31 -2.43 -8.34
C LYS A 106 14.86 -1.48 -7.28
N LEU A 107 14.19 -1.31 -6.13
CA LEU A 107 14.69 -0.50 -5.02
C LEU A 107 16.03 -1.04 -4.49
N VAL A 108 16.13 -2.36 -4.26
CA VAL A 108 17.34 -3.01 -3.75
C VAL A 108 18.48 -2.94 -4.77
N SER A 109 18.18 -3.03 -6.07
CA SER A 109 19.22 -2.94 -7.11
C SER A 109 19.96 -1.60 -7.09
N GLY A 110 19.30 -0.53 -6.62
CA GLY A 110 19.85 0.82 -6.54
C GLY A 110 20.22 1.45 -7.90
N ALA A 111 19.80 0.83 -9.01
CA ALA A 111 20.07 1.33 -10.37
C ALA A 111 19.36 2.66 -10.63
N THR A 112 18.16 2.81 -10.12
CA THR A 112 17.38 4.05 -10.11
C THR A 112 17.08 4.43 -8.67
N ARG A 113 17.21 5.71 -8.34
CA ARG A 113 16.76 6.24 -7.05
C ARG A 113 15.39 6.86 -7.24
N TYR A 114 14.40 6.26 -6.63
CA TYR A 114 13.04 6.78 -6.62
C TYR A 114 12.86 7.77 -5.46
N ASP A 115 12.07 8.81 -5.69
CA ASP A 115 11.75 9.81 -4.67
C ASP A 115 10.41 9.52 -4.01
N LEU A 116 9.51 8.86 -4.75
CA LEU A 116 8.18 8.49 -4.29
C LEU A 116 7.82 7.10 -4.84
N ILE A 117 7.37 6.23 -3.94
CA ILE A 117 6.88 4.88 -4.25
C ILE A 117 5.47 4.69 -3.72
N GLN A 118 4.78 3.65 -4.21
CA GLN A 118 3.38 3.39 -3.85
C GLN A 118 3.13 1.91 -3.51
N PRO A 119 3.76 1.36 -2.48
CA PRO A 119 3.58 -0.04 -2.09
C PRO A 119 2.28 -0.30 -1.34
N SER A 120 1.87 -1.57 -1.33
CA SER A 120 0.77 -2.06 -0.50
C SER A 120 1.17 -2.14 0.97
N GLU A 121 0.18 -2.25 1.86
CA GLU A 121 0.34 -2.15 3.31
C GLU A 121 1.39 -3.10 3.90
N TYR A 122 1.45 -4.36 3.45
CA TYR A 122 2.42 -5.33 3.98
C TYR A 122 3.86 -4.99 3.58
N THR A 123 4.03 -4.37 2.41
CA THR A 123 5.34 -3.91 1.94
C THR A 123 5.77 -2.63 2.67
N ILE A 124 4.83 -1.72 2.98
CA ILE A 124 5.10 -0.60 3.90
C ILE A 124 5.59 -1.13 5.24
N GLU A 125 4.92 -2.15 5.81
CA GLU A 125 5.32 -2.76 7.08
C GLU A 125 6.75 -3.29 7.03
N ALA A 126 7.11 -4.04 5.98
CA ALA A 126 8.46 -4.55 5.77
C ALA A 126 9.49 -3.42 5.68
N LEU A 127 9.22 -2.40 4.84
CA LEU A 127 10.13 -1.26 4.65
C LEU A 127 10.29 -0.41 5.93
N VAL A 128 9.24 -0.27 6.75
CA VAL A 128 9.31 0.40 8.06
C VAL A 128 10.19 -0.39 9.01
N ASN A 129 10.00 -1.71 9.10
CA ASN A 129 10.78 -2.60 9.95
C ASN A 129 12.27 -2.57 9.59
N GLU A 130 12.59 -2.47 8.31
CA GLU A 130 13.94 -2.39 7.76
C GLU A 130 14.52 -0.96 7.75
N LYS A 131 13.75 0.04 8.18
CA LYS A 131 14.14 1.48 8.19
C LYS A 131 14.50 1.99 6.78
N GLN A 132 13.78 1.53 5.78
CA GLN A 132 13.98 1.89 4.37
C GLN A 132 13.11 3.06 3.92
N LEU A 133 12.35 3.68 4.82
CA LEU A 133 11.49 4.82 4.52
C LEU A 133 11.93 6.09 5.26
N HIS A 134 11.71 7.23 4.62
CA HIS A 134 11.88 8.57 5.16
C HIS A 134 10.61 8.98 5.93
N GLU A 135 10.74 9.61 7.10
CA GLU A 135 9.60 10.17 7.81
C GLU A 135 8.98 11.35 7.04
N ILE A 136 7.66 11.40 6.99
CA ILE A 136 6.90 12.45 6.31
C ILE A 136 6.80 13.68 7.22
N ASP A 137 7.20 14.84 6.71
CA ASP A 137 6.93 16.12 7.35
C ASP A 137 5.50 16.58 7.02
N TRP A 138 4.58 16.30 7.93
CA TRP A 138 3.15 16.58 7.76
C TRP A 138 2.84 18.07 7.59
N SER A 139 3.73 18.98 7.99
CA SER A 139 3.57 20.41 7.73
C SER A 139 3.62 20.74 6.24
N LYS A 140 4.26 19.87 5.44
CA LYS A 140 4.37 19.97 3.98
C LYS A 140 3.25 19.24 3.22
N VAL A 141 2.44 18.45 3.93
CA VAL A 141 1.33 17.66 3.36
C VAL A 141 -0.01 18.01 4.03
N PRO A 142 -0.42 19.29 4.09
CA PRO A 142 -1.63 19.73 4.80
C PRO A 142 -2.93 19.11 4.27
N ASN A 143 -2.97 18.65 3.01
CA ASN A 143 -4.14 17.97 2.44
C ASN A 143 -4.32 16.53 2.95
N ALA A 144 -3.37 15.97 3.68
CA ALA A 144 -3.55 14.70 4.37
C ALA A 144 -4.72 14.71 5.38
N LYS A 145 -5.15 15.90 5.84
CA LYS A 145 -6.38 16.05 6.63
C LYS A 145 -7.63 15.50 5.94
N ASN A 146 -7.61 15.37 4.61
CA ASN A 146 -8.72 14.87 3.81
C ASN A 146 -8.83 13.33 3.85
N ILE A 147 -7.79 12.61 4.30
CA ILE A 147 -7.82 11.15 4.44
C ILE A 147 -8.81 10.75 5.53
N ALA A 148 -9.66 9.78 5.22
CA ALA A 148 -10.66 9.26 6.12
C ALA A 148 -10.04 8.67 7.40
N PRO A 149 -10.70 8.84 8.57
CA PRO A 149 -10.16 8.36 9.85
C PRO A 149 -9.88 6.85 9.88
N GLU A 150 -10.71 6.05 9.19
CA GLU A 150 -10.57 4.60 9.08
C GLU A 150 -9.29 4.14 8.38
N TYR A 151 -8.63 5.03 7.63
CA TYR A 151 -7.35 4.76 6.95
C TYR A 151 -6.15 5.40 7.65
N ARG A 152 -6.30 5.76 8.93
CA ARG A 152 -5.21 6.32 9.75
C ARG A 152 -4.86 5.39 10.90
N GLY A 153 -3.59 5.42 11.33
CA GLY A 153 -3.12 4.59 12.43
C GLY A 153 -3.21 3.10 12.16
N LEU A 154 -3.05 2.71 10.89
CA LEU A 154 -3.15 1.33 10.46
C LEU A 154 -1.97 0.48 10.95
N PRO A 155 -2.12 -0.85 11.09
CA PRO A 155 -1.10 -1.71 11.68
C PRO A 155 0.28 -1.63 11.04
N HIS A 156 0.37 -1.32 9.75
CA HIS A 156 1.63 -1.19 9.01
C HIS A 156 2.36 0.14 9.28
N ASP A 157 1.64 1.19 9.71
CA ASP A 157 2.20 2.50 10.11
C ASP A 157 1.34 3.13 11.22
N PRO A 158 1.36 2.60 12.46
CA PRO A 158 0.44 2.99 13.53
C PRO A 158 0.54 4.46 13.96
N GLN A 159 1.66 5.10 13.65
CA GLN A 159 1.91 6.50 13.98
C GLN A 159 1.72 7.43 12.80
N ASN A 160 1.35 6.90 11.62
CA ASN A 160 1.27 7.63 10.34
C ASN A 160 2.55 8.43 10.05
N LYS A 161 3.71 7.82 10.20
CA LYS A 161 4.99 8.52 10.02
C LYS A 161 5.55 8.40 8.62
N TYR A 162 5.26 7.29 7.92
CA TYR A 162 5.99 6.87 6.75
C TYR A 162 5.13 6.77 5.49
N SER A 163 3.80 6.72 5.64
CA SER A 163 2.89 6.42 4.54
C SER A 163 1.66 7.30 4.51
N VAL A 164 1.17 7.56 3.29
CA VAL A 164 -0.07 8.27 3.02
C VAL A 164 -0.99 7.32 2.25
N PRO A 165 -2.07 6.79 2.85
CA PRO A 165 -3.06 6.00 2.13
C PRO A 165 -3.60 6.76 0.93
N TRP A 166 -3.57 6.15 -0.24
CA TRP A 166 -3.95 6.82 -1.47
C TRP A 166 -4.98 6.06 -2.28
N MET A 167 -4.86 4.73 -2.40
CA MET A 167 -5.88 3.88 -2.98
C MET A 167 -6.21 2.73 -2.05
N VAL A 168 -7.49 2.37 -2.02
CA VAL A 168 -7.97 1.23 -1.25
C VAL A 168 -8.81 0.36 -2.17
N GLY A 169 -8.56 -0.93 -2.15
CA GLY A 169 -9.32 -1.85 -2.96
C GLY A 169 -9.56 -3.17 -2.26
N THR A 170 -10.27 -4.03 -2.94
CA THR A 170 -10.53 -5.40 -2.50
C THR A 170 -10.25 -6.37 -3.64
N VAL A 171 -9.97 -7.61 -3.31
CA VAL A 171 -9.91 -8.70 -4.27
C VAL A 171 -11.23 -9.45 -4.22
N GLY A 172 -11.96 -9.46 -5.33
CA GLY A 172 -13.27 -10.07 -5.39
C GLY A 172 -13.53 -10.78 -6.70
N ILE A 173 -14.75 -11.27 -6.84
CA ILE A 173 -15.15 -12.09 -7.97
C ILE A 173 -15.96 -11.25 -8.96
N VAL A 174 -15.57 -11.25 -10.23
CA VAL A 174 -16.38 -10.72 -11.33
C VAL A 174 -17.08 -11.86 -12.04
N VAL A 175 -18.35 -11.64 -12.37
CA VAL A 175 -19.20 -12.62 -13.05
C VAL A 175 -19.92 -11.96 -14.22
N ASN A 176 -19.83 -12.56 -15.41
CA ASN A 176 -20.68 -12.20 -16.55
C ASN A 176 -22.08 -12.81 -16.34
N THR A 177 -23.06 -11.99 -15.98
CA THR A 177 -24.43 -12.42 -15.62
C THR A 177 -25.25 -12.90 -16.81
N GLU A 178 -24.86 -12.60 -18.04
CA GLU A 178 -25.45 -13.19 -19.24
C GLU A 178 -25.07 -14.66 -19.43
N LYS A 179 -23.94 -15.09 -18.83
CA LYS A 179 -23.43 -16.47 -18.94
C LYS A 179 -23.68 -17.27 -17.65
N ILE A 180 -23.66 -16.61 -16.52
CA ILE A 180 -23.80 -17.22 -15.19
C ILE A 180 -24.84 -16.40 -14.42
N PRO A 181 -26.02 -16.96 -14.11
CA PRO A 181 -27.09 -16.22 -13.45
C PRO A 181 -26.64 -15.54 -12.16
N ALA A 182 -27.09 -14.29 -11.96
CA ALA A 182 -26.78 -13.51 -10.76
C ALA A 182 -27.09 -14.30 -9.46
N GLY A 183 -26.22 -14.19 -8.48
CA GLY A 183 -26.34 -14.91 -7.20
C GLY A 183 -25.95 -16.39 -7.22
N THR A 184 -25.49 -16.92 -8.38
CA THR A 184 -24.94 -18.28 -8.47
C THR A 184 -23.58 -18.39 -7.77
N ILE A 185 -22.75 -17.36 -7.93
CA ILE A 185 -21.42 -17.29 -7.33
C ILE A 185 -21.53 -16.47 -6.05
N LYS A 186 -21.11 -17.04 -4.92
CA LYS A 186 -21.13 -16.39 -3.60
C LYS A 186 -19.77 -16.44 -2.90
N GLY A 187 -18.87 -17.28 -3.38
CA GLY A 187 -17.57 -17.46 -2.79
C GLY A 187 -16.58 -18.15 -3.72
N TYR A 188 -15.34 -18.29 -3.28
CA TYR A 188 -14.27 -18.88 -4.09
C TYR A 188 -14.58 -20.30 -4.53
N GLY A 189 -15.19 -21.12 -3.66
CA GLY A 189 -15.57 -22.49 -3.99
C GLY A 189 -16.57 -22.61 -5.13
N ASP A 190 -17.35 -21.55 -5.39
CA ASP A 190 -18.29 -21.52 -6.52
C ASP A 190 -17.61 -21.19 -7.84
N VAL A 191 -16.50 -20.43 -7.82
CA VAL A 191 -15.69 -20.06 -9.00
C VAL A 191 -14.98 -21.30 -9.57
N PHE A 192 -14.30 -22.06 -8.70
CA PHE A 192 -13.42 -23.14 -9.12
C PHE A 192 -14.16 -24.49 -9.18
N GLN A 193 -15.14 -24.57 -10.10
CA GLN A 193 -15.89 -25.81 -10.41
C GLN A 193 -15.60 -26.28 -11.84
N ASP A 194 -15.61 -27.57 -12.08
CA ASP A 194 -15.31 -28.19 -13.38
C ASP A 194 -16.12 -27.62 -14.54
N LYS A 195 -17.38 -27.20 -14.29
CA LYS A 195 -18.24 -26.56 -15.30
C LYS A 195 -17.71 -25.24 -15.84
N TYR A 196 -16.77 -24.60 -15.13
CA TYR A 196 -16.13 -23.35 -15.52
C TYR A 196 -14.70 -23.52 -16.01
N LYS A 197 -14.23 -24.76 -16.17
CA LYS A 197 -12.89 -25.05 -16.69
C LYS A 197 -12.63 -24.31 -18.00
N GLY A 198 -11.51 -23.61 -18.08
CA GLY A 198 -11.12 -22.82 -19.27
C GLY A 198 -11.94 -21.54 -19.49
N ARG A 199 -12.70 -21.10 -18.44
CA ARG A 199 -13.54 -19.89 -18.48
C ARG A 199 -13.25 -18.93 -17.31
N ILE A 200 -12.12 -19.10 -16.66
CA ILE A 200 -11.74 -18.35 -15.45
C ILE A 200 -10.48 -17.54 -15.72
N VAL A 201 -10.48 -16.26 -15.31
CA VAL A 201 -9.28 -15.43 -15.14
C VAL A 201 -9.01 -15.23 -13.65
N VAL A 202 -7.75 -15.25 -13.27
CA VAL A 202 -7.34 -14.92 -11.89
C VAL A 202 -6.08 -14.06 -11.89
N LEU A 203 -5.86 -13.36 -10.78
CA LEU A 203 -4.62 -12.66 -10.52
C LEU A 203 -3.44 -13.64 -10.52
N ASP A 204 -2.35 -13.25 -11.16
CA ASP A 204 -1.08 -13.99 -11.12
C ASP A 204 -0.28 -13.59 -9.87
N ASP A 205 -0.86 -13.82 -8.71
CA ASP A 205 -0.30 -13.50 -7.41
C ASP A 205 -0.39 -14.72 -6.49
N PRO A 206 0.75 -15.36 -6.15
CA PRO A 206 0.78 -16.54 -5.32
C PRO A 206 0.13 -16.36 -3.95
N ARG A 207 0.30 -15.18 -3.32
CA ARG A 207 -0.26 -14.92 -2.00
C ARG A 207 -1.78 -14.79 -2.05
N GLU A 208 -2.29 -14.11 -3.05
CA GLU A 208 -3.73 -14.03 -3.31
C GLU A 208 -4.32 -15.42 -3.53
N ILE A 209 -3.73 -16.20 -4.42
CA ILE A 209 -4.19 -17.57 -4.76
C ILE A 209 -4.28 -18.45 -3.52
N VAL A 210 -3.26 -18.42 -2.64
CA VAL A 210 -3.26 -19.18 -1.39
C VAL A 210 -4.31 -18.64 -0.42
N THR A 211 -4.48 -17.33 -0.35
CA THR A 211 -5.45 -16.67 0.54
C THR A 211 -6.89 -17.06 0.20
N TRP A 212 -7.25 -17.21 -1.07
CA TRP A 212 -8.59 -17.68 -1.46
C TRP A 212 -8.85 -19.10 -0.96
N ALA A 213 -7.85 -19.97 -1.06
CA ALA A 213 -7.97 -21.33 -0.52
C ALA A 213 -8.03 -21.33 1.02
N PHE A 214 -7.25 -20.48 1.71
CA PHE A 214 -7.33 -20.26 3.15
C PHE A 214 -8.72 -19.84 3.59
N ALA A 215 -9.32 -18.87 2.91
CA ALA A 215 -10.65 -18.36 3.23
C ALA A 215 -11.70 -19.48 3.21
N THR A 216 -11.66 -20.41 2.23
CA THR A 216 -12.58 -21.56 2.18
C THR A 216 -12.40 -22.56 3.32
N LYS A 217 -11.29 -22.50 4.04
CA LYS A 217 -10.99 -23.34 5.21
C LYS A 217 -11.13 -22.58 6.53
N GLY A 218 -11.53 -21.30 6.49
CA GLY A 218 -11.59 -20.44 7.67
C GLY A 218 -10.23 -20.14 8.27
N ILE A 219 -9.16 -20.23 7.49
CA ILE A 219 -7.79 -19.89 7.89
C ILE A 219 -7.56 -18.41 7.63
N PRO A 220 -7.08 -17.62 8.62
CA PRO A 220 -6.74 -16.22 8.41
C PRO A 220 -5.68 -16.01 7.33
N ALA A 221 -5.79 -14.95 6.53
CA ALA A 221 -4.90 -14.66 5.39
C ALA A 221 -3.40 -14.56 5.78
N ASN A 222 -3.11 -14.21 7.02
CA ASN A 222 -1.76 -14.02 7.54
C ASN A 222 -1.20 -15.25 8.29
N ASP A 223 -1.99 -16.32 8.47
CA ASP A 223 -1.56 -17.57 9.12
C ASP A 223 -0.94 -18.54 8.10
N VAL A 224 0.19 -18.13 7.54
CA VAL A 224 0.92 -18.86 6.49
C VAL A 224 1.88 -19.91 7.06
N SER A 225 1.45 -20.64 8.08
CA SER A 225 2.24 -21.75 8.62
C SER A 225 2.39 -22.90 7.61
N PRO A 226 3.48 -23.69 7.66
CA PRO A 226 3.63 -24.88 6.80
C PRO A 226 2.44 -25.83 6.88
N GLU A 227 1.87 -26.01 8.08
CA GLU A 227 0.68 -26.84 8.29
C GLU A 227 -0.53 -26.33 7.50
N ASN A 228 -0.77 -25.01 7.51
CA ASN A 228 -1.88 -24.42 6.79
C ASN A 228 -1.66 -24.44 5.27
N LEU A 229 -0.43 -24.29 4.79
CA LEU A 229 -0.09 -24.46 3.38
C LEU A 229 -0.39 -25.88 2.91
N GLU A 230 -0.01 -26.91 3.68
CA GLU A 230 -0.33 -28.31 3.35
C GLU A 230 -1.83 -28.60 3.37
N LYS A 231 -2.62 -27.95 4.25
CA LYS A 231 -4.09 -28.09 4.26
C LYS A 231 -4.77 -27.58 2.99
N VAL A 232 -4.22 -26.53 2.35
CA VAL A 232 -4.84 -25.93 1.15
C VAL A 232 -4.25 -26.42 -0.16
N LYS A 233 -3.09 -27.04 -0.14
CA LYS A 233 -2.45 -27.62 -1.33
C LYS A 233 -3.39 -28.50 -2.16
N PRO A 234 -4.18 -29.44 -1.58
CA PRO A 234 -5.15 -30.24 -2.34
C PRO A 234 -6.30 -29.42 -2.94
N VAL A 235 -6.62 -28.25 -2.37
CA VAL A 235 -7.62 -27.33 -2.92
C VAL A 235 -7.05 -26.68 -4.18
N LEU A 236 -5.83 -26.13 -4.08
CA LEU A 236 -5.15 -25.49 -5.20
C LEU A 236 -4.86 -26.47 -6.35
N GLN A 237 -4.48 -27.72 -6.05
CA GLN A 237 -4.33 -28.79 -7.06
C GLN A 237 -5.58 -29.01 -7.91
N LYS A 238 -6.78 -28.77 -7.34
CA LYS A 238 -8.05 -28.88 -8.07
C LYS A 238 -8.41 -27.60 -8.81
N TRP A 239 -8.03 -26.43 -8.27
CA TRP A 239 -8.45 -25.14 -8.79
C TRP A 239 -7.60 -24.64 -9.96
N LEU A 240 -6.27 -24.73 -9.84
CA LEU A 240 -5.36 -24.16 -10.81
C LEU A 240 -5.53 -24.74 -12.23
N PRO A 241 -5.78 -26.06 -12.43
CA PRO A 241 -6.05 -26.61 -13.76
C PRO A 241 -7.36 -26.13 -14.42
N LEU A 242 -8.22 -25.42 -13.69
CA LEU A 242 -9.47 -24.87 -14.22
C LEU A 242 -9.27 -23.47 -14.83
N VAL A 243 -8.21 -22.78 -14.42
CA VAL A 243 -7.91 -21.40 -14.83
C VAL A 243 -7.44 -21.36 -16.28
N LYS A 244 -7.93 -20.38 -17.02
CA LYS A 244 -7.50 -20.13 -18.42
C LYS A 244 -6.45 -19.02 -18.49
N VAL A 245 -6.63 -17.96 -17.69
CA VAL A 245 -5.78 -16.76 -17.72
C VAL A 245 -5.30 -16.42 -16.33
N TYR A 246 -3.99 -16.18 -16.22
CA TYR A 246 -3.34 -15.61 -15.05
C TYR A 246 -2.84 -14.22 -15.43
N ASP A 247 -3.41 -13.17 -14.86
CA ASP A 247 -3.08 -11.77 -15.20
C ASP A 247 -3.35 -10.86 -13.99
N SER A 248 -2.31 -10.20 -13.50
CA SER A 248 -2.41 -9.21 -12.42
C SER A 248 -2.39 -7.77 -12.92
N ASP A 249 -2.04 -7.53 -14.18
CA ASP A 249 -1.92 -6.19 -14.75
C ASP A 249 -3.27 -5.67 -15.28
N SER A 250 -3.95 -6.45 -16.12
CA SER A 250 -5.23 -6.07 -16.71
C SER A 250 -6.21 -7.25 -16.90
N PRO A 251 -6.61 -7.92 -15.80
CA PRO A 251 -7.48 -9.10 -15.86
C PRO A 251 -8.85 -8.82 -16.49
N LYS A 252 -9.31 -7.55 -16.49
CA LYS A 252 -10.55 -7.11 -17.18
C LYS A 252 -10.56 -7.42 -18.66
N THR A 253 -9.38 -7.40 -19.31
CA THR A 253 -9.27 -7.58 -20.76
C THR A 253 -9.83 -8.93 -21.22
N ALA A 254 -9.51 -10.02 -20.52
CA ALA A 254 -10.04 -11.35 -20.85
C ALA A 254 -11.57 -11.45 -20.68
N LEU A 255 -12.14 -10.72 -19.72
CA LEU A 255 -13.58 -10.64 -19.47
C LEU A 255 -14.29 -9.82 -20.57
N LEU A 256 -13.73 -8.67 -20.94
CA LEU A 256 -14.28 -7.79 -22.00
C LEU A 256 -14.29 -8.48 -23.36
N ASN A 257 -13.21 -9.18 -23.70
CA ASN A 257 -13.08 -9.92 -24.94
C ASN A 257 -14.00 -11.17 -25.00
N GLY A 258 -14.57 -11.59 -23.86
CA GLY A 258 -15.37 -12.81 -23.77
C GLY A 258 -14.54 -14.10 -23.81
N ASP A 259 -13.24 -14.00 -23.54
CA ASP A 259 -12.33 -15.15 -23.43
C ASP A 259 -12.63 -16.00 -22.22
N VAL A 260 -13.15 -15.38 -21.17
CA VAL A 260 -13.58 -15.96 -19.89
C VAL A 260 -14.92 -15.36 -19.45
N ASP A 261 -15.62 -16.03 -18.52
CA ASP A 261 -16.93 -15.59 -18.05
C ASP A 261 -16.95 -15.13 -16.61
N LEU A 262 -15.94 -15.49 -15.84
CA LEU A 262 -15.79 -15.07 -14.45
C LEU A 262 -14.31 -15.02 -14.07
N GLY A 263 -14.02 -14.36 -12.96
CA GLY A 263 -12.65 -14.31 -12.46
C GLY A 263 -12.53 -13.73 -11.05
N VAL A 264 -11.33 -13.87 -10.47
CA VAL A 264 -10.95 -13.21 -9.21
C VAL A 264 -9.98 -12.09 -9.58
N VAL A 265 -10.38 -10.86 -9.34
CA VAL A 265 -9.72 -9.66 -9.87
C VAL A 265 -9.66 -8.52 -8.85
N TRP A 266 -8.85 -7.51 -9.12
CA TRP A 266 -8.82 -6.26 -8.38
C TRP A 266 -10.14 -5.49 -8.51
N SER A 267 -10.58 -4.85 -7.42
CA SER A 267 -11.85 -4.11 -7.41
C SER A 267 -11.89 -2.94 -8.40
N GLY A 268 -10.77 -2.25 -8.65
CA GLY A 268 -10.73 -1.19 -9.67
C GLY A 268 -10.98 -1.71 -11.08
N GLU A 269 -10.41 -2.87 -11.42
CA GLU A 269 -10.66 -3.56 -12.68
C GLU A 269 -12.14 -3.97 -12.81
N ALA A 270 -12.70 -4.49 -11.72
CA ALA A 270 -14.12 -4.83 -11.65
C ALA A 270 -15.02 -3.59 -11.76
N ALA A 271 -14.60 -2.46 -11.19
CA ALA A 271 -15.35 -1.21 -11.26
C ALA A 271 -15.40 -0.65 -12.68
N LEU A 272 -14.29 -0.75 -13.43
CA LEU A 272 -14.24 -0.39 -14.85
C LEU A 272 -15.17 -1.28 -15.67
N LEU A 273 -15.16 -2.59 -15.44
CA LEU A 273 -16.07 -3.54 -16.11
C LEU A 273 -17.54 -3.19 -15.84
N PHE A 274 -17.89 -2.90 -14.59
CA PHE A 274 -19.25 -2.52 -14.21
C PHE A 274 -19.69 -1.22 -14.89
N ASN A 275 -18.82 -0.22 -14.93
CA ASN A 275 -19.10 1.07 -15.59
C ASN A 275 -19.27 0.89 -17.11
N GLU A 276 -18.52 -0.01 -17.73
CA GLU A 276 -18.59 -0.25 -19.18
C GLU A 276 -19.82 -1.07 -19.58
N ASN A 277 -20.19 -2.06 -18.75
CA ASN A 277 -21.31 -2.94 -19.06
C ASN A 277 -21.93 -3.58 -17.81
N GLU A 278 -23.21 -3.29 -17.54
CA GLU A 278 -23.99 -3.82 -16.42
C GLU A 278 -24.10 -5.36 -16.35
N LYS A 279 -23.69 -6.07 -17.41
CA LYS A 279 -23.60 -7.55 -17.38
C LYS A 279 -22.54 -8.07 -16.41
N PHE A 280 -21.57 -7.26 -16.01
CA PHE A 280 -20.55 -7.66 -15.05
C PHE A 280 -20.98 -7.33 -13.64
N ALA A 281 -21.14 -8.37 -12.81
CA ALA A 281 -21.42 -8.21 -11.39
C ALA A 281 -20.14 -8.42 -10.58
N TYR A 282 -19.92 -7.59 -9.56
CA TYR A 282 -18.85 -7.77 -8.57
C TYR A 282 -19.41 -8.41 -7.32
N VAL A 283 -18.74 -9.45 -6.83
CA VAL A 283 -19.14 -10.22 -5.64
C VAL A 283 -17.95 -10.31 -4.69
N LEU A 284 -18.12 -9.80 -3.48
CA LEU A 284 -17.18 -10.11 -2.40
C LEU A 284 -17.49 -11.49 -1.84
N PRO A 285 -16.49 -12.39 -1.76
CA PRO A 285 -16.68 -13.76 -1.31
C PRO A 285 -17.22 -13.82 0.13
N ALA A 286 -18.19 -14.70 0.37
CA ALA A 286 -18.79 -14.87 1.70
C ALA A 286 -17.79 -15.36 2.75
N GLU A 287 -16.75 -16.05 2.32
CA GLU A 287 -15.65 -16.53 3.18
C GLU A 287 -14.79 -15.37 3.72
N GLY A 288 -14.75 -14.27 3.02
CA GLY A 288 -13.91 -13.10 3.28
C GLY A 288 -13.00 -12.78 2.10
N ALA A 289 -12.57 -11.54 2.01
CA ALA A 289 -11.74 -11.01 0.92
C ALA A 289 -10.52 -10.26 1.45
N HIS A 290 -9.47 -10.19 0.65
CA HIS A 290 -8.37 -9.28 0.89
C HIS A 290 -8.80 -7.84 0.62
N GLN A 291 -8.49 -6.94 1.55
CA GLN A 291 -8.51 -5.50 1.35
C GLN A 291 -7.07 -5.00 1.34
N PHE A 292 -6.65 -4.41 0.24
CA PHE A 292 -5.34 -3.77 0.15
C PHE A 292 -5.45 -2.25 0.34
N ILE A 293 -4.35 -1.67 0.83
CA ILE A 293 -4.23 -0.22 1.07
C ILE A 293 -2.90 0.23 0.50
N ASP A 294 -2.95 0.70 -0.73
CA ASP A 294 -1.76 1.23 -1.39
C ASP A 294 -1.49 2.64 -0.91
N SER A 295 -0.29 2.85 -0.45
CA SER A 295 0.12 4.08 0.20
C SER A 295 1.34 4.69 -0.46
N LEU A 296 1.37 6.01 -0.56
CA LEU A 296 2.56 6.74 -0.98
C LEU A 296 3.58 6.76 0.14
N ALA A 297 4.82 6.44 -0.18
CA ALA A 297 5.93 6.45 0.75
C ALA A 297 7.21 6.99 0.09
N ILE A 298 8.11 7.55 0.90
CA ILE A 298 9.37 8.13 0.45
C ILE A 298 10.50 7.17 0.83
N PRO A 299 11.27 6.61 -0.12
CA PRO A 299 12.44 5.79 0.22
C PRO A 299 13.46 6.56 1.04
N ALA A 300 14.14 5.90 1.97
CA ALA A 300 15.15 6.52 2.84
C ALA A 300 16.31 7.16 2.06
N ASN A 301 16.60 6.64 0.86
CA ASN A 301 17.65 7.13 -0.03
C ASN A 301 17.14 8.07 -1.14
N ALA A 302 15.91 8.60 -1.03
CA ALA A 302 15.35 9.53 -1.99
C ALA A 302 16.24 10.77 -2.19
N ASN A 303 16.35 11.22 -3.43
CA ASN A 303 17.12 12.43 -3.74
C ASN A 303 16.32 13.72 -3.44
N SER A 304 15.01 13.66 -3.58
CA SER A 304 14.10 14.80 -3.51
C SER A 304 12.87 14.54 -2.62
N PRO A 305 13.04 14.32 -1.30
CA PRO A 305 11.90 14.12 -0.39
C PRO A 305 10.92 15.31 -0.41
N GLU A 306 11.43 16.51 -0.63
CA GLU A 306 10.62 17.73 -0.75
C GLU A 306 9.68 17.67 -1.96
N ALA A 307 10.17 17.22 -3.13
CA ALA A 307 9.33 17.05 -4.31
C ALA A 307 8.27 15.96 -4.10
N ALA A 308 8.64 14.87 -3.41
CA ALA A 308 7.71 13.79 -3.05
C ALA A 308 6.56 14.32 -2.17
N MET A 309 6.87 15.07 -1.11
CA MET A 309 5.85 15.67 -0.24
C MET A 309 4.98 16.71 -0.97
N LEU A 310 5.54 17.49 -1.90
CA LEU A 310 4.76 18.40 -2.74
C LEU A 310 3.78 17.60 -3.63
N PHE A 311 4.22 16.51 -4.24
CA PHE A 311 3.36 15.66 -5.05
C PHE A 311 2.28 14.99 -4.20
N MET A 312 2.63 14.43 -3.03
CA MET A 312 1.65 13.89 -2.08
C MET A 312 0.58 14.93 -1.74
N ASN A 313 0.99 16.15 -1.41
CA ASN A 313 0.05 17.22 -1.08
C ASN A 313 -0.82 17.63 -2.28
N TYR A 314 -0.27 17.63 -3.49
CA TYR A 314 -0.98 17.96 -4.72
C TYR A 314 -2.07 16.94 -5.03
N ILE A 315 -1.76 15.63 -5.02
CA ILE A 315 -2.74 14.58 -5.36
C ILE A 315 -3.82 14.40 -4.31
N LEU A 316 -3.59 14.86 -3.06
CA LEU A 316 -4.59 14.84 -1.99
C LEU A 316 -5.53 16.06 -2.02
N ARG A 317 -5.42 16.96 -2.98
CA ARG A 317 -6.45 17.96 -3.25
C ARG A 317 -7.71 17.26 -3.74
N PRO A 318 -8.91 17.65 -3.28
CA PRO A 318 -10.15 16.97 -3.66
C PRO A 318 -10.34 16.88 -5.17
N GLU A 319 -10.13 17.98 -5.88
CA GLU A 319 -10.28 18.09 -7.34
C GLU A 319 -9.28 17.21 -8.12
N VAL A 320 -8.06 17.02 -7.61
CA VAL A 320 -7.04 16.17 -8.23
C VAL A 320 -7.32 14.69 -7.91
N SER A 321 -7.64 14.40 -6.66
CA SER A 321 -7.97 13.04 -6.20
C SER A 321 -9.22 12.50 -6.91
N LYS A 322 -10.19 13.35 -7.23
CA LYS A 322 -11.35 13.00 -8.04
C LYS A 322 -10.98 12.57 -9.46
N LEU A 323 -10.04 13.27 -10.11
CA LEU A 323 -9.57 12.88 -11.46
C LEU A 323 -8.99 11.46 -11.46
N ILE A 324 -8.28 11.09 -10.38
CA ILE A 324 -7.73 9.74 -10.24
C ILE A 324 -8.85 8.71 -10.13
N SER A 325 -9.90 8.98 -9.33
CA SER A 325 -11.06 8.08 -9.22
C SER A 325 -11.85 7.94 -10.52
N ALA A 326 -11.83 8.95 -11.38
CA ALA A 326 -12.53 8.88 -12.68
C ALA A 326 -11.86 7.89 -13.64
N ASP A 327 -10.53 7.85 -13.66
CA ASP A 327 -9.76 6.96 -14.53
C ASP A 327 -9.55 5.57 -13.88
N PHE A 328 -9.35 5.54 -12.55
CA PHE A 328 -9.08 4.34 -11.77
C PHE A 328 -10.03 4.27 -10.56
N PRO A 329 -11.22 3.71 -10.72
CA PRO A 329 -12.32 3.80 -9.75
C PRO A 329 -12.18 2.84 -8.57
N TYR A 330 -11.04 2.82 -7.91
CA TYR A 330 -10.86 2.20 -6.60
C TYR A 330 -11.55 2.99 -5.50
N THR A 331 -11.65 2.43 -4.31
CA THR A 331 -12.12 3.20 -3.13
C THR A 331 -11.15 4.35 -2.86
N ASN A 332 -11.66 5.57 -2.93
CA ASN A 332 -10.85 6.75 -2.66
C ASN A 332 -10.79 7.02 -1.15
N PRO A 333 -9.63 6.98 -0.48
CA PRO A 333 -9.54 7.29 0.95
C PRO A 333 -9.72 8.78 1.27
N ASN A 334 -9.75 9.68 0.29
CA ASN A 334 -9.93 11.11 0.46
C ASN A 334 -11.41 11.47 0.58
N LEU A 335 -11.89 11.74 1.82
CA LEU A 335 -13.28 12.08 2.08
C LEU A 335 -13.75 13.36 1.39
N ALA A 336 -12.86 14.32 1.18
CA ALA A 336 -13.22 15.56 0.50
C ALA A 336 -13.47 15.29 -1.00
N ALA A 337 -12.66 14.44 -1.62
CA ALA A 337 -12.86 14.01 -2.99
C ALA A 337 -14.13 13.15 -3.17
N ARG A 338 -14.41 12.23 -2.23
CA ARG A 338 -15.64 11.41 -2.27
C ARG A 338 -16.92 12.27 -2.32
N LYS A 339 -16.92 13.44 -1.68
CA LYS A 339 -18.09 14.36 -1.70
C LYS A 339 -18.36 14.99 -3.06
N GLU A 340 -17.38 14.94 -3.95
CA GLU A 340 -17.47 15.45 -5.31
C GLU A 340 -17.83 14.36 -6.34
N LEU A 341 -17.89 13.10 -5.91
CA LEU A 341 -18.31 11.97 -6.75
C LEU A 341 -19.82 12.00 -6.94
N THR A 342 -20.27 11.51 -8.09
CA THR A 342 -21.69 11.39 -8.40
C THR A 342 -22.33 10.24 -7.62
N PRO A 343 -23.66 10.23 -7.47
CA PRO A 343 -24.37 9.08 -6.86
C PRO A 343 -24.08 7.75 -7.58
N GLU A 344 -23.91 7.78 -8.91
CA GLU A 344 -23.59 6.61 -9.73
C GLU A 344 -22.18 6.07 -9.44
N GLU A 345 -21.19 6.96 -9.34
CA GLU A 345 -19.82 6.58 -8.97
C GLU A 345 -19.76 5.97 -7.56
N LEU A 346 -20.51 6.54 -6.61
CA LEU A 346 -20.61 6.01 -5.24
C LEU A 346 -21.43 4.71 -5.14
N ALA A 347 -22.30 4.45 -6.10
CA ALA A 347 -23.11 3.23 -6.17
C ALA A 347 -22.38 2.05 -6.81
N ASN A 348 -21.19 2.25 -7.39
CA ASN A 348 -20.40 1.17 -7.96
C ASN A 348 -19.97 0.18 -6.85
N PRO A 349 -20.45 -1.09 -6.87
CA PRO A 349 -20.24 -2.02 -5.77
C PRO A 349 -18.80 -2.51 -5.64
N ALA A 350 -17.99 -2.35 -6.66
CA ALA A 350 -16.57 -2.71 -6.63
C ALA A 350 -15.73 -1.58 -6.00
N SER A 351 -16.08 -0.32 -6.24
CA SER A 351 -15.43 0.84 -5.63
C SER A 351 -15.87 1.05 -4.18
N TYR A 352 -17.19 0.91 -3.93
CA TYR A 352 -17.79 1.15 -2.62
C TYR A 352 -18.72 -0.02 -2.26
N PRO A 353 -18.15 -1.13 -1.77
CA PRO A 353 -18.93 -2.34 -1.46
C PRO A 353 -20.03 -2.04 -0.43
N PRO A 354 -21.28 -2.47 -0.70
CA PRO A 354 -22.38 -2.27 0.25
C PRO A 354 -22.26 -3.19 1.47
N GLY A 355 -22.85 -2.76 2.58
CA GLY A 355 -22.91 -3.55 3.80
C GLY A 355 -21.62 -3.51 4.62
N ASN A 356 -21.31 -4.60 5.30
CA ASN A 356 -20.12 -4.76 6.12
C ASN A 356 -19.43 -6.09 5.76
N PRO A 357 -18.73 -6.15 4.63
CA PRO A 357 -18.07 -7.37 4.19
C PRO A 357 -16.94 -7.79 5.16
N LYS A 358 -16.68 -9.10 5.24
CA LYS A 358 -15.53 -9.61 5.96
C LYS A 358 -14.27 -9.35 5.14
N LEU A 359 -13.42 -8.44 5.62
CA LEU A 359 -12.19 -8.04 4.95
C LEU A 359 -10.98 -8.25 5.86
N GLU A 360 -9.87 -8.68 5.28
CA GLU A 360 -8.59 -8.84 5.96
C GLU A 360 -7.50 -8.14 5.15
N THR A 361 -6.59 -7.43 5.82
CA THR A 361 -5.39 -6.85 5.20
C THR A 361 -4.21 -7.80 5.35
N PHE A 362 -3.28 -7.73 4.41
CA PHE A 362 -2.05 -8.50 4.52
C PHE A 362 -1.09 -7.85 5.53
N ARG A 363 -0.22 -8.68 6.10
CA ARG A 363 0.87 -8.29 6.98
C ARG A 363 2.18 -8.76 6.36
N ASP A 364 3.27 -8.13 6.73
CA ASP A 364 4.58 -8.65 6.40
C ASP A 364 4.77 -10.07 6.96
N ILE A 365 5.02 -11.02 6.09
CA ILE A 365 5.24 -12.42 6.42
C ILE A 365 6.71 -12.83 6.30
N GLY A 366 7.58 -11.91 5.85
CA GLY A 366 9.00 -12.15 5.65
C GLY A 366 9.28 -13.38 4.79
N ASP A 367 10.27 -14.19 5.18
CA ASP A 367 10.71 -15.38 4.44
C ASP A 367 9.61 -16.44 4.21
N ARG A 368 8.46 -16.32 4.88
CA ARG A 368 7.31 -17.21 4.66
C ARG A 368 6.61 -17.00 3.30
N ALA A 369 6.94 -15.94 2.56
CA ALA A 369 6.51 -15.74 1.19
C ALA A 369 7.12 -16.82 0.25
N VAL A 370 8.39 -17.17 0.45
CA VAL A 370 9.13 -18.09 -0.42
C VAL A 370 8.44 -19.47 -0.60
N PRO A 371 8.00 -20.18 0.46
CA PRO A 371 7.26 -21.42 0.29
C PRO A 371 5.89 -21.27 -0.39
N ILE A 372 5.25 -20.11 -0.29
CA ILE A 372 4.01 -19.80 -1.01
C ILE A 372 4.28 -19.73 -2.51
N ASP A 373 5.25 -18.91 -2.91
CA ASP A 373 5.65 -18.74 -4.32
C ASP A 373 6.05 -20.07 -4.95
N LYS A 374 6.87 -20.83 -4.22
CA LYS A 374 7.29 -22.15 -4.69
C LYS A 374 6.10 -23.10 -4.87
N MET A 375 5.21 -23.19 -3.90
CA MET A 375 4.05 -24.08 -3.96
C MET A 375 3.14 -23.74 -5.15
N VAL A 376 2.82 -22.46 -5.33
CA VAL A 376 1.93 -22.05 -6.44
C VAL A 376 2.61 -22.26 -7.80
N THR A 377 3.90 -21.94 -7.90
CA THR A 377 4.69 -22.15 -9.14
C THR A 377 4.73 -23.64 -9.50
N ASP A 378 5.04 -24.53 -8.55
CA ASP A 378 5.08 -25.96 -8.78
C ASP A 378 3.71 -26.48 -9.24
N LEU A 379 2.61 -26.06 -8.56
CA LEU A 379 1.25 -26.50 -8.89
C LEU A 379 0.76 -25.98 -10.26
N LYS A 380 1.17 -24.78 -10.67
CA LYS A 380 0.89 -24.25 -12.01
C LYS A 380 1.63 -25.03 -13.10
N ALA A 381 2.86 -25.46 -12.81
CA ALA A 381 3.64 -26.26 -13.78
C ALA A 381 3.08 -27.68 -13.99
N ASP A 382 2.36 -28.22 -13.00
CA ASP A 382 1.73 -29.54 -13.05
C ASP A 382 0.29 -29.53 -13.61
N SER A 383 -0.29 -28.34 -13.96
CA SER A 383 -1.70 -28.13 -14.33
C SER A 383 -2.00 -28.08 -15.82
#